data_3c22b7af44f46638e127bc5e583202dd
#
_entry.id   3c22b7af44f46638e127bc5e583202dd
#
_cell.length_a   1.000
_cell.length_b   1.000
_cell.length_c   1.000
_cell.angle_alpha   90.00
_cell.angle_beta   90.00
_cell.angle_gamma   90.00
#
_symmetry.space_group_name_H-M   'P 1'
#
loop_
_entity.id
_entity.type
_entity.pdbx_description
1 polymer ?
#
loop_
_entity_poly.entity_id
_entity_poly.type
_entity_poly.pdbx_seq_one_letter_code
_entity_poly.pdbx_strand_id
1 'polypeptide(L)'
;VPDIVKRGRLIVGVDRSNNLLSYRDAASGEVRGFEVDIAREVARDIFGDPNKVDFRFVESSNRVDALNSGAVDMIVRTMTISPEREREVAFSIPYMRTQTRMLVLSKSGIKSIKDTAGKTLCGVGESTALDTIREHTPKTDILVTRSWGDCLMALQLNQADGIVVDDALLSGMAAQDSYTSIVGEPLETENYGVAVRLPSKQHDTRPLLCQINSTLERIRRDGTWSSLFEEWLGAYLEEPTLPAGKYIEEEAKP
;
A
#
# COMPACT_ATOMS: atom_id res chain seq x y z
N VAL A 1 -22.90 -1.23 -3.70
CA VAL A 1 -22.77 -2.67 -3.41
C VAL A 1 -23.75 -3.56 -4.20
N PRO A 2 -24.99 -3.11 -4.53
CA PRO A 2 -25.94 -3.98 -5.24
C PRO A 2 -25.38 -4.60 -6.52
N ASP A 3 -24.65 -3.85 -7.35
CA ASP A 3 -24.06 -4.36 -8.60
C ASP A 3 -22.95 -5.36 -8.35
N ILE A 4 -22.16 -5.16 -7.29
CA ILE A 4 -21.10 -6.09 -6.86
C ILE A 4 -21.73 -7.40 -6.39
N VAL A 5 -22.78 -7.32 -5.58
CA VAL A 5 -23.53 -8.50 -5.10
C VAL A 5 -24.17 -9.25 -6.27
N LYS A 6 -24.78 -8.54 -7.23
CA LYS A 6 -25.37 -9.14 -8.44
C LYS A 6 -24.31 -9.82 -9.30
N ARG A 7 -23.12 -9.25 -9.43
CA ARG A 7 -22.00 -9.87 -10.15
C ARG A 7 -21.44 -11.08 -9.39
N GLY A 8 -21.61 -11.15 -8.07
CA GLY A 8 -21.19 -12.24 -7.21
C GLY A 8 -19.71 -12.27 -6.84
N ARG A 9 -18.97 -11.22 -7.16
CA ARG A 9 -17.52 -11.10 -6.87
C ARG A 9 -17.13 -9.64 -6.69
N LEU A 10 -16.12 -9.42 -5.83
CA LEU A 10 -15.42 -8.15 -5.65
C LEU A 10 -14.19 -8.11 -6.54
N ILE A 11 -13.98 -7.04 -7.31
CA ILE A 11 -12.79 -6.87 -8.16
C ILE A 11 -11.84 -5.89 -7.46
N VAL A 12 -10.64 -6.36 -7.13
CA VAL A 12 -9.67 -5.63 -6.30
C VAL A 12 -8.36 -5.42 -7.02
N GLY A 13 -7.93 -4.17 -7.10
CA GLY A 13 -6.60 -3.78 -7.58
C GLY A 13 -5.56 -3.98 -6.49
N VAL A 14 -4.50 -4.74 -6.81
CA VAL A 14 -3.37 -5.05 -5.93
C VAL A 14 -2.05 -4.95 -6.69
N ASP A 15 -0.93 -5.02 -5.99
CA ASP A 15 0.38 -5.19 -6.63
C ASP A 15 0.67 -6.67 -6.89
N ARG A 16 1.60 -6.94 -7.81
CA ARG A 16 2.06 -8.30 -8.11
C ARG A 16 3.36 -8.69 -7.42
N SER A 17 4.12 -7.72 -6.90
CA SER A 17 5.51 -7.88 -6.50
C SER A 17 5.85 -7.25 -5.14
N ASN A 18 4.89 -6.67 -4.43
CA ASN A 18 5.11 -6.15 -3.08
C ASN A 18 5.08 -7.31 -2.07
N ASN A 19 6.25 -7.94 -1.89
CA ASN A 19 6.39 -9.09 -1.00
C ASN A 19 5.81 -8.80 0.39
N LEU A 20 5.15 -9.77 1.00
CA LEU A 20 4.40 -9.72 2.27
C LEU A 20 3.10 -8.88 2.21
N LEU A 21 2.96 -7.91 1.34
CA LEU A 21 1.78 -7.03 1.23
C LEU A 21 0.80 -7.50 0.18
N SER A 22 1.21 -7.50 -1.09
CA SER A 22 0.49 -8.14 -2.18
C SER A 22 1.48 -8.61 -3.24
N TYR A 23 1.50 -9.89 -3.51
CA TYR A 23 2.41 -10.49 -4.46
C TYR A 23 1.82 -11.77 -5.05
N ARG A 24 2.29 -12.12 -6.24
CA ARG A 24 1.98 -13.42 -6.83
C ARG A 24 3.06 -14.42 -6.40
N ASP A 25 2.64 -15.43 -5.65
CA ASP A 25 3.53 -16.53 -5.25
C ASP A 25 3.94 -17.33 -6.49
N ALA A 26 5.25 -17.39 -6.74
CA ALA A 26 5.79 -18.09 -7.91
C ALA A 26 5.55 -19.60 -7.87
N ALA A 27 5.48 -20.19 -6.67
CA ALA A 27 5.28 -21.65 -6.52
C ALA A 27 3.83 -22.07 -6.71
N SER A 28 2.87 -21.34 -6.13
CA SER A 28 1.43 -21.67 -6.20
C SER A 28 0.70 -20.92 -7.31
N GLY A 29 1.24 -19.80 -7.79
CA GLY A 29 0.57 -18.87 -8.70
C GLY A 29 -0.52 -18.03 -8.03
N GLU A 30 -0.75 -18.19 -6.74
CA GLU A 30 -1.76 -17.47 -5.97
C GLU A 30 -1.30 -16.05 -5.61
N VAL A 31 -2.27 -15.14 -5.53
CA VAL A 31 -2.05 -13.80 -4.99
C VAL A 31 -2.17 -13.87 -3.48
N ARG A 32 -1.15 -13.40 -2.76
CA ARG A 32 -1.00 -13.52 -1.31
C ARG A 32 -0.50 -12.22 -0.69
N GLY A 33 -0.67 -12.06 0.60
CA GLY A 33 -0.14 -10.96 1.39
C GLY A 33 -1.15 -10.31 2.31
N PHE A 34 -0.66 -9.40 3.15
CA PHE A 34 -1.46 -8.66 4.14
C PHE A 34 -2.62 -7.90 3.48
N GLU A 35 -2.36 -7.18 2.39
CA GLU A 35 -3.39 -6.41 1.67
C GLU A 35 -4.40 -7.31 0.95
N VAL A 36 -3.96 -8.47 0.49
CA VAL A 36 -4.83 -9.49 -0.11
C VAL A 36 -5.81 -10.02 0.93
N ASP A 37 -5.34 -10.29 2.15
CA ASP A 37 -6.20 -10.77 3.23
C ASP A 37 -7.16 -9.68 3.73
N ILE A 38 -6.76 -8.41 3.76
CA ILE A 38 -7.68 -7.28 4.00
C ILE A 38 -8.81 -7.27 2.95
N ALA A 39 -8.50 -7.43 1.67
CA ALA A 39 -9.51 -7.50 0.61
C ALA A 39 -10.44 -8.71 0.77
N ARG A 40 -9.90 -9.85 1.20
CA ARG A 40 -10.69 -11.07 1.49
C ARG A 40 -11.66 -10.87 2.65
N GLU A 41 -11.30 -10.10 3.67
CA GLU A 41 -12.20 -9.76 4.77
C GLU A 41 -13.37 -8.88 4.30
N VAL A 42 -13.14 -7.96 3.37
CA VAL A 42 -14.22 -7.18 2.74
C VAL A 42 -15.17 -8.10 1.95
N ALA A 43 -14.63 -9.04 1.18
CA ALA A 43 -15.45 -10.02 0.45
C ALA A 43 -16.23 -10.94 1.40
N ARG A 44 -15.63 -11.35 2.51
CA ARG A 44 -16.30 -12.14 3.56
C ARG A 44 -17.54 -11.42 4.08
N ASP A 45 -17.42 -10.13 4.37
CA ASP A 45 -18.55 -9.36 4.90
C ASP A 45 -19.64 -9.07 3.84
N ILE A 46 -19.27 -8.96 2.56
CA ILE A 46 -20.23 -8.76 1.47
C ILE A 46 -20.97 -10.06 1.09
N PHE A 47 -20.24 -11.18 1.00
CA PHE A 47 -20.73 -12.42 0.39
C PHE A 47 -20.82 -13.60 1.36
N GLY A 48 -20.29 -13.49 2.59
CA GLY A 48 -20.09 -14.63 3.48
C GLY A 48 -18.93 -15.56 3.05
N ASP A 49 -18.20 -15.21 1.99
CA ASP A 49 -17.12 -16.03 1.42
C ASP A 49 -15.92 -15.15 1.04
N PRO A 50 -14.75 -15.32 1.70
CA PRO A 50 -13.55 -14.54 1.42
C PRO A 50 -12.94 -14.83 0.04
N ASN A 51 -13.37 -15.88 -0.63
CA ASN A 51 -12.87 -16.26 -1.96
C ASN A 51 -13.65 -15.60 -3.11
N LYS A 52 -14.71 -14.86 -2.80
CA LYS A 52 -15.47 -14.08 -3.78
C LYS A 52 -14.77 -12.81 -4.23
N VAL A 53 -13.47 -12.92 -4.55
CA VAL A 53 -12.60 -11.82 -5.00
C VAL A 53 -11.92 -12.20 -6.31
N ASP A 54 -11.87 -11.24 -7.24
CA ASP A 54 -11.00 -11.27 -8.42
C ASP A 54 -9.92 -10.21 -8.24
N PHE A 55 -8.66 -10.64 -8.18
CA PHE A 55 -7.53 -9.72 -8.09
C PHE A 55 -7.07 -9.27 -9.47
N ARG A 56 -6.80 -7.97 -9.60
CA ARG A 56 -6.23 -7.34 -10.79
C ARG A 56 -4.93 -6.66 -10.41
N PHE A 57 -3.87 -6.89 -11.20
CA PHE A 57 -2.62 -6.19 -10.98
C PHE A 57 -2.70 -4.79 -11.58
N VAL A 58 -2.47 -3.79 -10.72
CA VAL A 58 -2.56 -2.38 -11.07
C VAL A 58 -1.24 -1.69 -10.69
N GLU A 59 -0.61 -1.00 -11.62
CA GLU A 59 0.58 -0.20 -11.34
C GLU A 59 0.24 1.08 -10.57
N SER A 60 1.22 1.66 -9.86
CA SER A 60 1.01 2.89 -9.07
C SER A 60 0.44 4.04 -9.90
N SER A 61 0.91 4.20 -11.14
CA SER A 61 0.46 5.24 -12.08
C SER A 61 -0.96 5.03 -12.61
N ASN A 62 -1.48 3.80 -12.54
CA ASN A 62 -2.76 3.44 -13.15
C ASN A 62 -3.90 3.30 -12.14
N ARG A 63 -3.67 3.59 -10.86
CA ARG A 63 -4.66 3.37 -9.79
C ARG A 63 -5.95 4.15 -10.00
N VAL A 64 -5.84 5.43 -10.30
CA VAL A 64 -6.99 6.32 -10.50
C VAL A 64 -7.77 5.92 -11.76
N ASP A 65 -7.08 5.63 -12.85
CA ASP A 65 -7.70 5.20 -14.11
C ASP A 65 -8.42 3.85 -13.97
N ALA A 66 -7.84 2.90 -13.25
CA ALA A 66 -8.46 1.60 -13.01
C ALA A 66 -9.78 1.72 -12.22
N LEU A 67 -9.85 2.64 -11.25
CA LEU A 67 -11.08 2.94 -10.52
C LEU A 67 -12.10 3.68 -11.40
N ASN A 68 -11.67 4.70 -12.12
CA ASN A 68 -12.56 5.53 -12.93
C ASN A 68 -13.13 4.80 -14.14
N SER A 69 -12.40 3.87 -14.73
CA SER A 69 -12.88 3.01 -15.81
C SER A 69 -13.79 1.87 -15.35
N GLY A 70 -13.84 1.61 -14.03
CA GLY A 70 -14.57 0.46 -13.47
C GLY A 70 -13.85 -0.89 -13.69
N ALA A 71 -12.56 -0.86 -14.03
CA ALA A 71 -11.75 -2.08 -14.15
C ALA A 71 -11.58 -2.78 -12.80
N VAL A 72 -11.63 -2.03 -11.71
CA VAL A 72 -11.65 -2.51 -10.34
C VAL A 72 -12.71 -1.76 -9.51
N ASP A 73 -13.24 -2.41 -8.49
CA ASP A 73 -14.19 -1.79 -7.53
C ASP A 73 -13.44 -1.00 -6.45
N MET A 74 -12.31 -1.53 -6.00
CA MET A 74 -11.46 -0.92 -4.99
C MET A 74 -10.00 -1.26 -5.22
N ILE A 75 -9.13 -0.47 -4.61
CA ILE A 75 -7.68 -0.68 -4.61
C ILE A 75 -7.18 -0.82 -3.18
N VAL A 76 -6.43 -1.91 -2.93
CA VAL A 76 -5.67 -2.15 -1.69
C VAL A 76 -4.22 -2.37 -2.09
N ARG A 77 -3.46 -1.28 -2.21
CA ARG A 77 -2.14 -1.30 -2.82
C ARG A 77 -1.26 -0.16 -2.30
N THR A 78 -0.91 -0.22 -1.02
CA THR A 78 0.01 0.74 -0.37
C THR A 78 -0.27 2.20 -0.76
N MET A 79 -1.54 2.56 -0.87
CA MET A 79 -1.93 3.89 -1.32
C MET A 79 -2.07 4.84 -0.14
N THR A 80 -1.07 5.70 0.01
CA THR A 80 -1.07 6.74 1.05
C THR A 80 -2.22 7.71 0.85
N ILE A 81 -2.96 7.95 1.93
CA ILE A 81 -3.99 8.98 1.99
C ILE A 81 -3.31 10.34 1.98
N SER A 82 -3.59 11.16 0.98
CA SER A 82 -3.10 12.54 0.90
C SER A 82 -4.18 13.47 0.35
N PRO A 83 -4.12 14.79 0.68
CA PRO A 83 -5.08 15.76 0.18
C PRO A 83 -5.18 15.82 -1.35
N GLU A 84 -4.08 15.59 -2.06
CA GLU A 84 -4.03 15.56 -3.51
C GLU A 84 -4.84 14.38 -4.05
N ARG A 85 -4.62 13.18 -3.47
CA ARG A 85 -5.30 11.95 -3.88
C ARG A 85 -6.78 11.94 -3.50
N GLU A 86 -7.15 12.59 -2.39
CA GLU A 86 -8.57 12.73 -1.98
C GLU A 86 -9.40 13.55 -2.97
N ARG A 87 -8.77 14.30 -3.88
CA ARG A 87 -9.46 14.98 -4.99
C ARG A 87 -9.79 14.05 -6.16
N GLU A 88 -9.14 12.90 -6.24
CA GLU A 88 -9.24 11.96 -7.36
C GLU A 88 -9.95 10.66 -6.98
N VAL A 89 -9.84 10.25 -5.73
CA VAL A 89 -10.44 9.02 -5.19
C VAL A 89 -11.00 9.24 -3.79
N ALA A 90 -11.90 8.37 -3.37
CA ALA A 90 -12.36 8.34 -1.98
C ALA A 90 -11.62 7.24 -1.21
N PHE A 91 -11.15 7.56 -0.01
CA PHE A 91 -10.44 6.63 0.86
C PHE A 91 -11.30 6.11 2.00
N SER A 92 -11.05 4.87 2.37
CA SER A 92 -11.48 4.30 3.64
C SER A 92 -10.76 4.94 4.82
N ILE A 93 -11.19 4.59 6.03
CA ILE A 93 -10.34 4.75 7.21
C ILE A 93 -9.01 4.01 6.99
N PRO A 94 -7.90 4.44 7.61
CA PRO A 94 -6.60 3.80 7.39
C PRO A 94 -6.62 2.31 7.76
N TYR A 95 -6.06 1.45 6.94
CA TYR A 95 -5.85 0.04 7.27
C TYR A 95 -4.40 -0.27 7.68
N MET A 96 -3.47 0.67 7.46
CA MET A 96 -2.07 0.56 7.84
C MET A 96 -1.51 1.92 8.18
N ARG A 97 -0.63 1.97 9.18
CA ARG A 97 0.23 3.12 9.46
C ARG A 97 1.67 2.68 9.29
N THR A 98 2.46 3.45 8.57
CA THR A 98 3.82 3.12 8.18
C THR A 98 4.72 4.34 8.31
N GLN A 99 6.03 4.13 8.33
CA GLN A 99 7.03 5.19 8.42
C GLN A 99 8.00 5.07 7.26
N THR A 100 8.29 6.18 6.59
CA THR A 100 9.28 6.22 5.54
C THR A 100 10.67 6.08 6.13
N ARG A 101 11.43 5.09 5.65
CA ARG A 101 12.81 4.79 6.05
C ARG A 101 13.64 4.44 4.82
N MET A 102 14.84 3.93 5.01
CA MET A 102 15.74 3.60 3.91
C MET A 102 16.24 2.16 4.02
N LEU A 103 16.26 1.46 2.88
CA LEU A 103 16.89 0.16 2.71
C LEU A 103 18.21 0.35 1.97
N VAL A 104 19.27 -0.27 2.47
CA VAL A 104 20.61 -0.25 1.88
C VAL A 104 21.22 -1.63 1.91
N LEU A 105 22.29 -1.85 1.13
CA LEU A 105 23.12 -3.05 1.32
C LEU A 105 23.80 -2.96 2.69
N SER A 106 23.77 -4.03 3.47
CA SER A 106 24.30 -4.05 4.85
C SER A 106 25.78 -3.68 4.94
N LYS A 107 26.52 -3.94 3.87
CA LYS A 107 27.96 -3.62 3.78
C LYS A 107 28.26 -2.24 3.19
N SER A 108 27.26 -1.44 2.86
CA SER A 108 27.45 -0.13 2.21
C SER A 108 28.10 0.92 3.10
N GLY A 109 28.04 0.75 4.41
CA GLY A 109 28.45 1.75 5.38
C GLY A 109 27.47 2.92 5.58
N ILE A 110 26.38 2.97 4.81
CA ILE A 110 25.32 3.95 4.95
C ILE A 110 24.46 3.60 6.17
N LYS A 111 24.32 4.53 7.11
CA LYS A 111 23.58 4.36 8.36
C LYS A 111 22.38 5.28 8.48
N SER A 112 22.36 6.35 7.72
CA SER A 112 21.29 7.35 7.76
C SER A 112 21.20 8.11 6.44
N ILE A 113 20.14 8.90 6.30
CA ILE A 113 19.92 9.76 5.15
C ILE A 113 21.07 10.79 4.96
N LYS A 114 21.78 11.13 6.02
CA LYS A 114 22.94 12.07 5.97
C LYS A 114 24.11 11.51 5.19
N ASP A 115 24.21 10.20 5.07
CA ASP A 115 25.30 9.50 4.37
C ASP A 115 25.06 9.39 2.86
N THR A 116 23.96 9.97 2.36
CA THR A 116 23.52 9.77 0.96
C THR A 116 23.89 10.90 0.01
N ALA A 117 24.54 11.97 0.46
CA ALA A 117 24.98 13.07 -0.40
C ALA A 117 25.89 12.54 -1.53
N GLY A 118 25.57 12.88 -2.78
CA GLY A 118 26.29 12.41 -3.96
C GLY A 118 26.06 10.95 -4.32
N LYS A 119 25.08 10.30 -3.72
CA LYS A 119 24.67 8.92 -4.00
C LYS A 119 23.36 8.90 -4.78
N THR A 120 22.93 7.72 -5.21
CA THR A 120 21.68 7.51 -5.95
C THR A 120 20.66 6.78 -5.08
N LEU A 121 19.49 7.39 -4.91
CA LEU A 121 18.36 6.77 -4.22
C LEU A 121 17.26 6.38 -5.21
N CYS A 122 16.68 5.19 -5.03
CA CYS A 122 15.62 4.69 -5.88
C CYS A 122 14.25 4.96 -5.29
N GLY A 123 13.31 5.36 -6.15
CA GLY A 123 11.90 5.50 -5.85
C GLY A 123 11.04 5.13 -7.05
N VAL A 124 9.77 4.83 -6.81
CA VAL A 124 8.80 4.48 -7.86
C VAL A 124 8.03 5.73 -8.29
N GLY A 125 7.78 5.87 -9.59
CA GLY A 125 6.98 6.94 -10.15
C GLY A 125 5.58 7.03 -9.51
N GLU A 126 5.05 8.23 -9.34
CA GLU A 126 3.75 8.51 -8.69
C GLU A 126 3.65 8.03 -7.22
N SER A 127 4.78 7.80 -6.56
CA SER A 127 4.84 7.51 -5.12
C SER A 127 5.21 8.75 -4.31
N THR A 128 4.75 8.83 -3.07
CA THR A 128 5.13 9.87 -2.10
C THR A 128 6.62 9.83 -1.76
N ALA A 129 7.27 8.67 -1.94
CA ALA A 129 8.70 8.48 -1.69
C ALA A 129 9.59 9.45 -2.47
N LEU A 130 9.23 9.80 -3.71
CA LEU A 130 10.00 10.75 -4.53
C LEU A 130 10.02 12.14 -3.92
N ASP A 131 8.91 12.59 -3.35
CA ASP A 131 8.83 13.89 -2.69
C ASP A 131 9.62 13.87 -1.38
N THR A 132 9.52 12.79 -0.61
CA THR A 132 10.34 12.59 0.60
C THR A 132 11.84 12.61 0.28
N ILE A 133 12.28 11.94 -0.79
CA ILE A 133 13.69 11.98 -1.22
C ILE A 133 14.11 13.41 -1.56
N ARG A 134 13.32 14.13 -2.36
CA ARG A 134 13.63 15.50 -2.76
C ARG A 134 13.71 16.46 -1.58
N GLU A 135 12.83 16.28 -0.61
CA GLU A 135 12.77 17.15 0.57
C GLU A 135 13.92 16.88 1.53
N HIS A 136 14.20 15.62 1.83
CA HIS A 136 15.19 15.23 2.83
C HIS A 136 16.61 15.05 2.29
N THR A 137 16.78 14.88 0.97
CA THR A 137 18.08 14.61 0.35
C THR A 137 18.29 15.38 -0.96
N PRO A 138 18.29 16.72 -0.90
CA PRO A 138 18.37 17.55 -2.13
C PRO A 138 19.70 17.40 -2.91
N LYS A 139 20.70 16.72 -2.34
CA LYS A 139 22.02 16.47 -2.96
C LYS A 139 22.21 15.05 -3.46
N THR A 140 21.14 14.25 -3.54
CA THR A 140 21.16 12.89 -4.08
C THR A 140 20.60 12.85 -5.49
N ASP A 141 21.14 11.95 -6.30
CA ASP A 141 20.52 11.57 -7.56
C ASP A 141 19.34 10.65 -7.31
N ILE A 142 18.31 10.73 -8.16
CA ILE A 142 17.11 9.92 -8.04
C ILE A 142 16.99 8.99 -9.24
N LEU A 143 16.95 7.69 -8.97
CA LEU A 143 16.57 6.68 -9.94
C LEU A 143 15.08 6.40 -9.81
N VAL A 144 14.31 6.68 -10.84
CA VAL A 144 12.85 6.43 -10.87
C VAL A 144 12.58 5.14 -11.63
N THR A 145 11.87 4.21 -11.00
CA THR A 145 11.48 2.92 -11.58
C THR A 145 9.97 2.76 -11.63
N ARG A 146 9.50 1.65 -12.23
CA ARG A 146 8.06 1.33 -12.33
C ARG A 146 7.54 0.55 -11.13
N SER A 147 8.42 -0.21 -10.48
CA SER A 147 8.05 -1.07 -9.35
C SER A 147 9.11 -1.05 -8.26
N TRP A 148 8.71 -1.42 -7.05
CA TRP A 148 9.65 -1.58 -5.94
C TRP A 148 10.60 -2.76 -6.13
N GLY A 149 10.19 -3.79 -6.88
CA GLY A 149 11.07 -4.87 -7.30
C GLY A 149 12.21 -4.40 -8.21
N ASP A 150 11.94 -3.44 -9.10
CA ASP A 150 12.98 -2.82 -9.93
C ASP A 150 13.97 -2.01 -9.07
N CYS A 151 13.50 -1.33 -8.03
CA CYS A 151 14.36 -0.65 -7.07
C CYS A 151 15.25 -1.64 -6.31
N LEU A 152 14.72 -2.77 -5.87
CA LEU A 152 15.50 -3.80 -5.18
C LEU A 152 16.57 -4.38 -6.13
N MET A 153 16.22 -4.63 -7.38
CA MET A 153 17.19 -5.07 -8.40
C MET A 153 18.28 -4.02 -8.62
N ALA A 154 17.92 -2.74 -8.75
CA ALA A 154 18.88 -1.65 -8.91
C ALA A 154 19.84 -1.55 -7.71
N LEU A 155 19.35 -1.76 -6.49
CA LEU A 155 20.18 -1.82 -5.28
C LEU A 155 21.16 -3.00 -5.34
N GLN A 156 20.70 -4.19 -5.70
CA GLN A 156 21.51 -5.40 -5.83
C GLN A 156 22.59 -5.29 -6.91
N LEU A 157 22.30 -4.56 -7.99
CA LEU A 157 23.23 -4.31 -9.10
C LEU A 157 24.12 -3.08 -8.89
N ASN A 158 24.08 -2.43 -7.72
CA ASN A 158 24.80 -1.19 -7.41
C ASN A 158 24.47 -0.03 -8.38
N GLN A 159 23.26 -0.02 -8.96
CA GLN A 159 22.73 1.09 -9.75
C GLN A 159 22.05 2.13 -8.87
N ALA A 160 21.67 1.76 -7.67
CA ALA A 160 21.23 2.63 -6.59
C ALA A 160 21.97 2.27 -5.30
N ASP A 161 22.14 3.25 -4.42
CA ASP A 161 22.80 3.09 -3.12
C ASP A 161 21.79 2.86 -1.99
N GLY A 162 20.53 3.22 -2.21
CA GLY A 162 19.46 3.03 -1.25
C GLY A 162 18.07 3.13 -1.89
N ILE A 163 17.08 2.62 -1.17
CA ILE A 163 15.67 2.72 -1.50
C ILE A 163 14.98 3.43 -0.34
N VAL A 164 14.30 4.53 -0.61
CA VAL A 164 13.54 5.28 0.39
C VAL A 164 12.06 5.07 0.14
N VAL A 165 11.40 4.43 1.09
CA VAL A 165 9.96 4.19 1.06
C VAL A 165 9.48 3.74 2.44
N ASP A 166 8.21 3.45 2.54
CA ASP A 166 7.55 2.98 3.76
C ASP A 166 8.15 1.67 4.28
N ASP A 167 8.34 1.58 5.57
CA ASP A 167 8.94 0.41 6.22
C ASP A 167 8.13 -0.88 5.99
N ALA A 168 6.82 -0.78 5.76
CA ALA A 168 6.01 -1.93 5.35
C ALA A 168 6.50 -2.53 4.01
N LEU A 169 6.80 -1.70 3.01
CA LEU A 169 7.37 -2.13 1.73
C LEU A 169 8.82 -2.60 1.89
N LEU A 170 9.63 -1.86 2.66
CA LEU A 170 11.02 -2.24 2.92
C LEU A 170 11.13 -3.58 3.62
N SER A 171 10.20 -3.93 4.51
CA SER A 171 10.16 -5.22 5.19
C SER A 171 10.02 -6.38 4.20
N GLY A 172 9.17 -6.24 3.19
CA GLY A 172 9.03 -7.23 2.13
C GLY A 172 10.29 -7.41 1.30
N MET A 173 11.00 -6.32 1.01
CA MET A 173 12.28 -6.36 0.29
C MET A 173 13.39 -6.98 1.14
N ALA A 174 13.50 -6.60 2.41
CA ALA A 174 14.46 -7.16 3.35
C ALA A 174 14.24 -8.66 3.57
N ALA A 175 12.99 -9.12 3.54
CA ALA A 175 12.67 -10.55 3.60
C ALA A 175 13.14 -11.32 2.37
N GLN A 176 13.24 -10.68 1.21
CA GLN A 176 13.73 -11.27 -0.04
C GLN A 176 15.26 -11.29 -0.13
N ASP A 177 15.94 -10.38 0.55
CA ASP A 177 17.39 -10.22 0.47
C ASP A 177 18.02 -9.96 1.84
N SER A 178 18.62 -10.99 2.42
CA SER A 178 19.29 -10.94 3.72
C SER A 178 20.56 -10.08 3.74
N TYR A 179 21.06 -9.63 2.60
CA TYR A 179 22.18 -8.70 2.50
C TYR A 179 21.78 -7.23 2.59
N THR A 180 20.50 -6.97 2.77
CA THR A 180 19.96 -5.61 2.95
C THR A 180 19.65 -5.32 4.41
N SER A 181 19.60 -4.04 4.77
CA SER A 181 19.23 -3.56 6.10
C SER A 181 18.40 -2.30 6.00
N ILE A 182 17.35 -2.23 6.83
CA ILE A 182 16.57 -1.01 7.01
C ILE A 182 17.33 -0.14 8.01
N VAL A 183 17.67 1.09 7.61
CA VAL A 183 18.52 2.00 8.39
C VAL A 183 17.89 3.39 8.53
N GLY A 184 18.40 4.15 9.46
CA GLY A 184 18.05 5.55 9.72
C GLY A 184 16.76 5.72 10.54
N GLU A 185 16.58 6.94 11.02
CA GLU A 185 15.37 7.35 11.71
C GLU A 185 14.20 7.50 10.73
N PRO A 186 12.95 7.36 11.20
CA PRO A 186 11.78 7.66 10.39
C PRO A 186 11.81 9.09 9.83
N LEU A 187 11.51 9.22 8.53
CA LEU A 187 11.46 10.52 7.86
C LEU A 187 10.04 11.08 7.87
N GLU A 188 9.08 10.26 7.48
CA GLU A 188 7.66 10.61 7.38
C GLU A 188 6.81 9.51 8.00
N THR A 189 5.61 9.88 8.45
CA THR A 189 4.57 8.92 8.85
C THR A 189 3.45 8.97 7.83
N GLU A 190 3.07 7.82 7.28
CA GLU A 190 2.03 7.69 6.28
C GLU A 190 0.94 6.71 6.70
N ASN A 191 -0.28 6.90 6.18
CA ASN A 191 -1.40 6.01 6.40
C ASN A 191 -1.93 5.51 5.06
N TYR A 192 -2.09 4.19 4.92
CA TYR A 192 -2.70 3.60 3.74
C TYR A 192 -4.21 3.50 3.92
N GLY A 193 -4.93 3.85 2.87
CA GLY A 193 -6.37 3.64 2.77
C GLY A 193 -6.74 2.75 1.58
N VAL A 194 -7.87 2.09 1.71
CA VAL A 194 -8.51 1.44 0.57
C VAL A 194 -9.13 2.54 -0.29
N ALA A 195 -8.78 2.59 -1.57
CA ALA A 195 -9.31 3.59 -2.49
C ALA A 195 -10.48 3.03 -3.29
N VAL A 196 -11.51 3.84 -3.44
CA VAL A 196 -12.63 3.62 -4.36
C VAL A 196 -12.80 4.84 -5.25
N ARG A 197 -13.51 4.69 -6.37
CA ARG A 197 -13.87 5.82 -7.23
C ARG A 197 -14.62 6.89 -6.42
N LEU A 198 -14.37 8.16 -6.72
CA LEU A 198 -15.15 9.25 -6.12
C LEU A 198 -16.65 9.04 -6.36
N PRO A 199 -17.48 9.21 -5.32
CA PRO A 199 -18.94 9.13 -5.47
C PRO A 199 -19.46 10.17 -6.46
N SER A 200 -20.38 9.76 -7.32
CA SER A 200 -21.10 10.65 -8.23
C SER A 200 -22.56 10.24 -8.37
N LYS A 201 -23.37 11.08 -9.01
CA LYS A 201 -24.78 10.76 -9.27
C LYS A 201 -24.96 9.50 -10.12
N GLN A 202 -24.00 9.19 -11.02
CA GLN A 202 -24.04 8.01 -11.89
C GLN A 202 -23.38 6.78 -11.25
N HIS A 203 -22.45 7.00 -10.30
CA HIS A 203 -21.69 5.96 -9.65
C HIS A 203 -21.60 6.26 -8.15
N ASP A 204 -22.59 5.81 -7.40
CA ASP A 204 -22.59 5.96 -5.95
C ASP A 204 -21.76 4.86 -5.29
N THR A 205 -20.51 5.18 -4.98
CA THR A 205 -19.56 4.28 -4.30
C THR A 205 -19.61 4.37 -2.77
N ARG A 206 -20.46 5.27 -2.21
CA ARG A 206 -20.59 5.44 -0.75
C ARG A 206 -20.99 4.15 -0.04
N PRO A 207 -21.96 3.33 -0.54
CA PRO A 207 -22.29 2.06 0.12
C PRO A 207 -21.12 1.07 0.17
N LEU A 208 -20.26 1.05 -0.87
CA LEU A 208 -19.04 0.22 -0.85
C LEU A 208 -18.05 0.76 0.17
N LEU A 209 -17.83 2.07 0.21
CA LEU A 209 -16.90 2.69 1.16
C LEU A 209 -17.37 2.48 2.60
N CYS A 210 -18.67 2.61 2.88
CA CYS A 210 -19.26 2.28 4.19
C CYS A 210 -19.02 0.82 4.57
N GLN A 211 -19.18 -0.11 3.62
CA GLN A 211 -18.91 -1.53 3.87
C GLN A 211 -17.43 -1.77 4.18
N ILE A 212 -16.52 -1.17 3.39
CA ILE A 212 -15.07 -1.27 3.64
C ILE A 212 -14.74 -0.75 5.04
N ASN A 213 -15.23 0.43 5.42
CA ASN A 213 -15.01 1.00 6.74
C ASN A 213 -15.55 0.10 7.86
N SER A 214 -16.75 -0.43 7.70
CA SER A 214 -17.34 -1.36 8.67
C SER A 214 -16.50 -2.63 8.83
N THR A 215 -15.99 -3.17 7.73
CA THR A 215 -15.09 -4.33 7.76
C THR A 215 -13.79 -4.00 8.49
N LEU A 216 -13.16 -2.86 8.17
CA LEU A 216 -11.91 -2.44 8.82
C LEU A 216 -12.11 -2.22 10.33
N GLU A 217 -13.23 -1.62 10.74
CA GLU A 217 -13.55 -1.48 12.17
C GLU A 217 -13.79 -2.82 12.84
N ARG A 218 -14.50 -3.74 12.17
CA ARG A 218 -14.72 -5.09 12.68
C ARG A 218 -13.42 -5.81 12.94
N ILE A 219 -12.53 -5.90 11.91
CA ILE A 219 -11.27 -6.65 12.06
C ILE A 219 -10.32 -6.01 13.06
N ARG A 220 -10.36 -4.70 13.25
CA ARG A 220 -9.62 -4.02 14.33
C ARG A 220 -10.13 -4.46 15.70
N ARG A 221 -11.45 -4.47 15.88
CA ARG A 221 -12.09 -4.76 17.16
C ARG A 221 -12.01 -6.23 17.57
N ASP A 222 -12.13 -7.16 16.63
CA ASP A 222 -12.15 -8.59 16.90
C ASP A 222 -10.78 -9.27 16.91
N GLY A 223 -9.70 -8.50 16.69
CA GLY A 223 -8.32 -8.99 16.69
C GLY A 223 -7.85 -9.60 15.37
N THR A 224 -8.70 -9.67 14.35
CA THR A 224 -8.31 -10.20 13.03
C THR A 224 -7.19 -9.38 12.40
N TRP A 225 -7.28 -8.04 12.48
CA TRP A 225 -6.24 -7.16 11.94
C TRP A 225 -4.87 -7.42 12.58
N SER A 226 -4.81 -7.50 13.91
CA SER A 226 -3.56 -7.78 14.63
C SER A 226 -2.99 -9.16 14.27
N SER A 227 -3.85 -10.17 14.09
CA SER A 227 -3.41 -11.50 13.65
C SER A 227 -2.83 -11.49 12.24
N LEU A 228 -3.44 -10.76 11.30
CA LEU A 228 -2.94 -10.61 9.95
C LEU A 228 -1.61 -9.82 9.92
N PHE A 229 -1.51 -8.75 10.71
CA PHE A 229 -0.28 -8.01 10.86
C PHE A 229 0.86 -8.87 11.37
N GLU A 230 0.64 -9.62 12.45
CA GLU A 230 1.64 -10.50 13.04
C GLU A 230 2.07 -11.60 12.05
N GLU A 231 1.14 -12.20 11.32
CA GLU A 231 1.43 -13.24 10.34
C GLU A 231 2.34 -12.73 9.22
N TRP A 232 2.06 -11.54 8.66
CA TRP A 232 2.76 -11.03 7.49
C TRP A 232 3.94 -10.13 7.81
N LEU A 233 3.82 -9.27 8.82
CA LEU A 233 4.76 -8.17 9.09
C LEU A 233 5.39 -8.24 10.49
N GLY A 234 4.86 -9.02 11.41
CA GLY A 234 5.30 -9.05 12.81
C GLY A 234 6.75 -9.47 13.04
N ALA A 235 7.34 -10.22 12.08
CA ALA A 235 8.77 -10.56 12.13
C ALA A 235 9.69 -9.36 11.83
N TYR A 236 9.17 -8.27 11.24
CA TYR A 236 9.95 -7.14 10.74
C TYR A 236 9.56 -5.81 11.39
N LEU A 237 8.31 -5.66 11.80
CA LEU A 237 7.75 -4.42 12.32
C LEU A 237 7.02 -4.67 13.64
N GLU A 238 7.03 -3.65 14.49
CA GLU A 238 6.13 -3.56 15.62
C GLU A 238 4.73 -3.15 15.13
N GLU A 239 3.70 -3.70 15.77
CA GLU A 239 2.31 -3.37 15.43
C GLU A 239 2.03 -1.89 15.68
N PRO A 240 1.66 -1.13 14.64
CA PRO A 240 1.39 0.29 14.78
C PRO A 240 0.02 0.55 15.39
N THR A 241 -0.12 1.66 16.11
CA THR A 241 -1.44 2.17 16.49
C THR A 241 -2.07 2.87 15.30
N LEU A 242 -3.17 2.31 14.78
CA LEU A 242 -3.90 2.91 13.69
C LEU A 242 -4.67 4.15 14.16
N PRO A 243 -4.61 5.26 13.40
CA PRO A 243 -5.39 6.45 13.74
C PRO A 243 -6.89 6.20 13.54
N ALA A 244 -7.71 7.01 14.21
CA ALA A 244 -9.11 7.13 13.87
C ALA A 244 -9.25 7.66 12.43
N GLY A 245 -10.10 7.04 11.62
CA GLY A 245 -10.32 7.47 10.26
C GLY A 245 -11.23 8.70 10.18
N LYS A 246 -11.09 9.45 9.10
CA LYS A 246 -12.10 10.43 8.69
C LYS A 246 -13.10 9.69 7.82
N TYR A 247 -14.38 9.77 8.18
CA TYR A 247 -15.47 9.31 7.33
C TYR A 247 -15.83 10.43 6.34
N ILE A 248 -16.29 10.08 5.15
CA ILE A 248 -16.95 11.04 4.30
C ILE A 248 -18.27 11.35 5.01
N GLU A 249 -18.38 12.54 5.59
CA GLU A 249 -19.64 13.04 6.13
C GLU A 249 -20.63 13.09 4.97
N GLU A 250 -21.84 12.55 5.17
CA GLU A 250 -22.95 12.88 4.29
C GLU A 250 -23.12 14.40 4.41
N GLU A 251 -22.86 15.12 3.32
CA GLU A 251 -23.28 16.51 3.26
C GLU A 251 -24.78 16.52 3.59
N ALA A 252 -25.10 17.03 4.78
CA ALA A 252 -26.47 17.28 5.17
C ALA A 252 -27.04 18.19 4.07
N LYS A 253 -27.90 17.64 3.23
CA LYS A 253 -28.65 18.46 2.28
C LYS A 253 -29.42 19.49 3.07
N PRO A 254 -29.32 20.79 2.70
CA PRO A 254 -30.19 21.80 3.26
C PRO A 254 -31.66 21.51 2.91
#